data_6dc50954f6f77f7c4f341d0079aa94cf
#
_entry.id   6dc50954f6f77f7c4f341d0079aa94cf
#
_cell.length_a   1.000
_cell.length_b   1.000
_cell.length_c   1.000
_cell.angle_alpha   90.00
_cell.angle_beta   90.00
_cell.angle_gamma   90.00
#
_symmetry.space_group_name_H-M   'P 1'
#
loop_
_entity.id
_entity.type
_entity.pdbx_description
1 polymer ?
#
loop_
_entity_poly.entity_id
_entity_poly.type
_entity_poly.pdbx_seq_one_letter_code
_entity_poly.pdbx_strand_id
1 'polypeptide(L)'
;VKIPDCQPCLMTAPQTTPLRVLLAVPETPTCAKLKAELAICTGVRIVGKADRESEAMRLFFRMRPEVLVVDWRIAEHEPARLVGLLKRVSPGTCAVAVVPGVDSMPARAARALGADHVVVAADLPDCLERIAADAEARHRH
;
A
#
# COMPACT_ATOMS: atom_id res chain seq x y z
N VAL A 1 6.28 -27.09 33.24
CA VAL A 1 5.82 -26.77 32.65
C VAL A 1 5.58 -26.19 32.30
N LYS A 2 5.78 -25.97 32.31
CA LYS A 2 5.40 -25.47 31.82
C LYS A 2 5.26 -24.89 31.11
N ILE A 3 5.64 -24.70 31.29
CA ILE A 3 5.32 -24.10 30.50
C ILE A 3 5.02 -23.47 30.02
N PRO A 4 5.14 -23.42 30.25
CA PRO A 4 4.73 -22.70 29.64
C PRO A 4 4.69 -21.96 29.15
N ASP A 5 5.02 -21.80 29.31
CA ASP A 5 4.75 -21.13 28.66
C ASP A 5 4.65 -20.56 27.96
N CYS A 6 5.07 -20.51 28.20
CA CYS A 6 4.71 -19.97 27.49
C CYS A 6 4.16 -19.75 26.88
N GLN A 7 4.22 -19.80 26.97
CA GLN A 7 3.44 -19.58 26.35
C GLN A 7 2.70 -18.97 26.07
N PRO A 8 2.86 -19.06 26.44
CA PRO A 8 1.73 -18.47 26.05
C PRO A 8 1.75 -17.16 25.69
N CYS A 9 2.32 -16.66 25.86
CA CYS A 9 2.15 -15.55 25.51
C CYS A 9 1.97 -15.28 24.35
N LEU A 10 2.28 -15.68 24.06
CA LEU A 10 1.93 -15.52 23.09
C LEU A 10 0.75 -15.36 22.82
N MET A 11 0.26 -15.63 23.39
CA MET A 11 -0.98 -15.58 23.18
C MET A 11 -1.61 -14.38 23.53
N THR A 12 -1.02 -13.66 24.23
CA THR A 12 -1.61 -12.45 24.66
C THR A 12 -1.48 -11.35 23.69
N ALA A 13 -0.53 -11.42 22.83
CA ALA A 13 -0.44 -10.41 21.81
C ALA A 13 -1.57 -10.63 20.85
N PRO A 14 -2.42 -9.66 20.62
CA PRO A 14 -3.41 -9.80 19.59
C PRO A 14 -2.68 -10.10 18.31
N GLN A 15 -3.10 -11.15 17.66
CA GLN A 15 -2.51 -11.57 16.42
C GLN A 15 -2.98 -10.65 15.32
N THR A 16 -2.46 -9.42 15.32
CA THR A 16 -2.81 -8.49 14.26
C THR A 16 -2.04 -8.88 13.03
N THR A 17 -2.78 -9.26 12.01
CA THR A 17 -2.20 -9.54 10.72
C THR A 17 -1.70 -8.24 10.11
N PRO A 18 -0.44 -8.14 9.68
CA PRO A 18 0.03 -6.92 9.04
C PRO A 18 -0.76 -6.59 7.79
N LEU A 19 -0.91 -5.30 7.53
CA LEU A 19 -1.55 -4.82 6.31
C LEU A 19 -0.70 -5.23 5.12
N ARG A 20 -1.29 -5.93 4.16
CA ARG A 20 -0.56 -6.43 3.00
C ARG A 20 -0.58 -5.38 1.90
N VAL A 21 0.59 -4.94 1.49
CA VAL A 21 0.75 -3.82 0.56
C VAL A 21 1.57 -4.23 -0.66
N LEU A 22 1.07 -3.93 -1.84
CA LEU A 22 1.79 -4.10 -3.09
C LEU A 22 2.27 -2.73 -3.54
N LEU A 23 3.56 -2.63 -3.86
CA LEU A 23 4.16 -1.37 -4.32
C LEU A 23 4.33 -1.37 -5.83
N ALA A 24 3.70 -0.42 -6.49
CA ALA A 24 3.88 -0.18 -7.93
C ALA A 24 4.65 1.12 -8.07
N VAL A 25 5.98 1.04 -7.96
CA VAL A 25 6.88 2.18 -7.98
C VAL A 25 8.08 1.88 -8.87
N PRO A 26 8.61 2.87 -9.59
CA PRO A 26 9.75 2.63 -10.47
C PRO A 26 11.04 2.35 -9.70
N GLU A 27 11.98 1.68 -10.36
CA GLU A 27 13.29 1.39 -9.78
C GLU A 27 14.20 2.61 -9.93
N THR A 28 14.17 3.49 -8.95
CA THR A 28 15.03 4.68 -8.91
C THR A 28 15.65 4.77 -7.52
N PRO A 29 16.76 5.51 -7.36
CA PRO A 29 17.36 5.68 -6.02
C PRO A 29 16.38 6.29 -5.02
N THR A 30 15.56 7.24 -5.44
CA THR A 30 14.55 7.86 -4.57
C THR A 30 13.54 6.82 -4.11
N CYS A 31 13.10 5.96 -5.02
CA CYS A 31 12.14 4.92 -4.69
C CYS A 31 12.76 3.82 -3.85
N ALA A 32 14.05 3.53 -4.03
CA ALA A 32 14.74 2.57 -3.18
C ALA A 32 14.76 3.03 -1.72
N LYS A 33 14.96 4.33 -1.50
CA LYS A 33 14.90 4.89 -0.16
C LYS A 33 13.51 4.76 0.43
N LEU A 34 12.49 5.06 -0.38
CA LEU A 34 11.11 4.95 0.07
C LEU A 34 10.78 3.49 0.42
N LYS A 35 11.20 2.54 -0.40
CA LYS A 35 10.96 1.12 -0.13
C LYS A 35 11.61 0.70 1.19
N ALA A 36 12.82 1.20 1.48
CA ALA A 36 13.50 0.90 2.73
C ALA A 36 12.73 1.47 3.93
N GLU A 37 12.20 2.68 3.79
CA GLU A 37 11.40 3.29 4.85
C GLU A 37 10.13 2.51 5.11
N LEU A 38 9.48 2.02 4.05
CA LEU A 38 8.25 1.27 4.18
C LEU A 38 8.48 -0.11 4.81
N ALA A 39 9.66 -0.67 4.61
CA ALA A 39 9.96 -1.99 5.16
C ALA A 39 9.96 -2.02 6.69
N ILE A 40 10.17 -0.86 7.32
CA ILE A 40 10.19 -0.76 8.78
C ILE A 40 8.93 -0.14 9.36
N CYS A 41 7.90 0.10 8.54
CA CYS A 41 6.65 0.66 9.02
C CYS A 41 5.89 -0.33 9.89
N THR A 42 5.37 0.16 11.00
CA THR A 42 4.61 -0.67 11.94
C THR A 42 3.29 -1.13 11.33
N GLY A 43 3.05 -2.43 11.39
CA GLY A 43 1.78 -2.99 10.94
C GLY A 43 1.63 -3.10 9.44
N VAL A 44 2.72 -2.88 8.68
CA VAL A 44 2.70 -2.90 7.22
C VAL A 44 3.65 -3.99 6.72
N ARG A 45 3.18 -4.79 5.79
CA ARG A 45 3.99 -5.82 5.15
C ARG A 45 3.95 -5.63 3.64
N ILE A 46 5.10 -5.44 3.02
CA ILE A 46 5.21 -5.32 1.58
C ILE A 46 5.22 -6.72 0.99
N VAL A 47 4.18 -7.08 0.27
CA VAL A 47 4.05 -8.44 -0.29
C VAL A 47 4.56 -8.55 -1.71
N GLY A 48 4.83 -7.42 -2.36
CA GLY A 48 5.37 -7.44 -3.71
C GLY A 48 5.74 -6.06 -4.18
N LYS A 49 6.55 -6.00 -5.21
CA LYS A 49 6.99 -4.76 -5.85
C LYS A 49 6.92 -4.93 -7.35
N ALA A 50 6.44 -3.91 -8.04
CA ALA A 50 6.38 -3.90 -9.49
C ALA A 50 6.88 -2.54 -9.97
N ASP A 51 7.64 -2.52 -11.06
CA ASP A 51 8.13 -1.28 -11.62
C ASP A 51 7.39 -0.87 -12.90
N ARG A 52 6.38 -1.65 -13.29
CA ARG A 52 5.55 -1.40 -14.45
C ARG A 52 4.10 -1.70 -14.15
N GLU A 53 3.19 -1.03 -14.87
CA GLU A 53 1.77 -1.22 -14.69
C GLU A 53 1.33 -2.66 -14.94
N SER A 54 1.82 -3.28 -16.01
CA SER A 54 1.42 -4.65 -16.35
C SER A 54 1.84 -5.64 -15.27
N GLU A 55 3.04 -5.49 -14.75
CA GLU A 55 3.52 -6.35 -13.69
C GLU A 55 2.73 -6.12 -12.39
N ALA A 56 2.39 -4.87 -12.12
CA ALA A 56 1.61 -4.54 -10.93
C ALA A 56 0.26 -5.24 -10.95
N MET A 57 -0.41 -5.24 -12.11
CA MET A 57 -1.71 -5.92 -12.21
C MET A 57 -1.57 -7.43 -12.10
N ARG A 58 -0.51 -7.99 -12.68
CA ARG A 58 -0.26 -9.43 -12.58
C ARG A 58 -0.04 -9.83 -11.11
N LEU A 59 0.80 -9.06 -10.42
CA LEU A 59 1.06 -9.32 -9.00
C LEU A 59 -0.19 -9.07 -8.15
N PHE A 60 -0.99 -8.08 -8.51
CA PHE A 60 -2.22 -7.81 -7.78
C PHE A 60 -3.13 -9.04 -7.77
N PHE A 61 -3.37 -9.64 -8.92
CA PHE A 61 -4.23 -10.80 -8.98
C PHE A 61 -3.63 -12.02 -8.28
N ARG A 62 -2.31 -12.10 -8.27
CA ARG A 62 -1.62 -13.22 -7.64
C ARG A 62 -1.54 -13.09 -6.13
N MET A 63 -1.23 -11.90 -5.65
CA MET A 63 -0.98 -11.66 -4.23
C MET A 63 -2.21 -11.21 -3.44
N ARG A 64 -3.20 -10.66 -4.13
CA ARG A 64 -4.41 -10.15 -3.50
C ARG A 64 -4.11 -9.22 -2.31
N PRO A 65 -3.39 -8.12 -2.54
CA PRO A 65 -3.05 -7.20 -1.45
C PRO A 65 -4.28 -6.44 -0.98
N GLU A 66 -4.19 -5.91 0.24
CA GLU A 66 -5.24 -5.06 0.78
C GLU A 66 -5.08 -3.62 0.30
N VAL A 67 -3.85 -3.23 -0.01
CA VAL A 67 -3.52 -1.89 -0.47
C VAL A 67 -2.59 -1.97 -1.68
N LEU A 68 -2.87 -1.18 -2.70
CA LEU A 68 -1.96 -0.99 -3.83
C LEU A 68 -1.48 0.45 -3.79
N VAL A 69 -0.16 0.61 -3.69
CA VAL A 69 0.48 1.93 -3.75
C VAL A 69 0.95 2.15 -5.18
N VAL A 70 0.50 3.23 -5.80
CA VAL A 70 0.82 3.55 -7.18
C VAL A 70 1.57 4.87 -7.22
N ASP A 71 2.83 4.83 -7.66
CA ASP A 71 3.63 6.04 -7.84
C ASP A 71 3.29 6.65 -9.21
N TRP A 72 3.13 7.96 -9.26
CA TRP A 72 2.73 8.65 -10.48
C TRP A 72 3.71 8.40 -11.64
N ARG A 73 4.97 8.13 -11.34
CA ARG A 73 6.00 7.91 -12.36
C ARG A 73 5.90 6.56 -13.05
N ILE A 74 5.10 5.64 -12.51
CA ILE A 74 4.94 4.33 -13.14
C ILE A 74 4.01 4.40 -14.35
N ALA A 75 3.20 5.45 -14.45
CA ALA A 75 2.24 5.60 -15.54
C ALA A 75 2.96 5.73 -16.87
N GLU A 76 2.61 4.86 -17.83
CA GLU A 76 3.27 4.83 -19.13
C GLU A 76 2.54 5.70 -20.14
N HIS A 77 1.26 5.89 -19.98
CA HIS A 77 0.43 6.64 -20.92
C HIS A 77 -0.41 7.68 -20.21
N GLU A 78 -1.45 7.26 -19.52
CA GLU A 78 -2.38 8.16 -18.86
C GLU A 78 -2.09 8.25 -17.37
N PRO A 79 -2.12 9.46 -16.79
CA PRO A 79 -1.91 9.58 -15.36
C PRO A 79 -2.92 8.74 -14.57
N ALA A 80 -2.44 8.06 -13.55
CA ALA A 80 -3.28 7.28 -12.63
C ALA A 80 -4.11 6.17 -13.29
N ARG A 81 -3.71 5.74 -14.49
CA ARG A 81 -4.42 4.67 -15.18
C ARG A 81 -4.56 3.41 -14.33
N LEU A 82 -3.48 3.05 -13.62
CA LEU A 82 -3.49 1.84 -12.79
C LEU A 82 -4.52 1.96 -11.68
N VAL A 83 -4.67 3.15 -11.09
CA VAL A 83 -5.71 3.39 -10.08
C VAL A 83 -7.08 3.12 -10.66
N GLY A 84 -7.35 3.64 -11.85
CA GLY A 84 -8.64 3.44 -12.49
C GLY A 84 -8.91 1.97 -12.78
N LEU A 85 -7.92 1.24 -13.27
CA LEU A 85 -8.07 -0.18 -13.53
C LEU A 85 -8.35 -0.95 -12.23
N LEU A 86 -7.61 -0.64 -11.18
CA LEU A 86 -7.78 -1.30 -9.89
C LEU A 86 -9.21 -1.09 -9.37
N LYS A 87 -9.69 0.14 -9.42
CA LYS A 87 -11.00 0.44 -8.85
C LYS A 87 -12.14 -0.19 -9.65
N ARG A 88 -11.89 -0.54 -10.90
CA ARG A 88 -12.89 -1.29 -11.69
C ARG A 88 -12.91 -2.76 -11.32
N VAL A 89 -11.73 -3.37 -11.15
CA VAL A 89 -11.66 -4.82 -10.93
C VAL A 89 -11.76 -5.19 -9.46
N SER A 90 -11.42 -4.28 -8.58
CA SER A 90 -11.46 -4.56 -7.14
C SER A 90 -11.74 -3.28 -6.36
N PRO A 91 -12.98 -2.79 -6.39
CA PRO A 91 -13.30 -1.51 -5.73
C PRO A 91 -13.06 -1.52 -4.22
N GLY A 92 -13.01 -2.68 -3.61
CA GLY A 92 -12.76 -2.80 -2.17
C GLY A 92 -11.29 -2.70 -1.78
N THR A 93 -10.37 -2.80 -2.75
CA THR A 93 -8.95 -2.66 -2.46
C THR A 93 -8.61 -1.18 -2.31
N CYS A 94 -7.84 -0.86 -1.28
CA CYS A 94 -7.44 0.52 -1.03
C CYS A 94 -6.36 0.93 -2.03
N ALA A 95 -6.58 2.03 -2.74
CA ALA A 95 -5.62 2.58 -3.70
C ALA A 95 -5.00 3.84 -3.12
N VAL A 96 -3.67 3.82 -2.97
CA VAL A 96 -2.91 4.97 -2.50
C VAL A 96 -2.06 5.48 -3.66
N ALA A 97 -2.31 6.70 -4.08
CA ALA A 97 -1.55 7.31 -5.18
C ALA A 97 -0.47 8.22 -4.60
N VAL A 98 0.77 7.98 -5.02
CA VAL A 98 1.90 8.84 -4.64
C VAL A 98 2.11 9.82 -5.79
N VAL A 99 2.09 11.10 -5.49
CA VAL A 99 2.11 12.17 -6.48
C VAL A 99 3.18 13.20 -6.15
N PRO A 100 3.59 14.04 -7.15
CA PRO A 100 4.63 15.05 -6.88
C PRO A 100 4.13 16.21 -6.01
N GLY A 101 2.82 16.44 -6.00
CA GLY A 101 2.20 17.46 -5.19
C GLY A 101 0.71 17.27 -5.17
N VAL A 102 0.06 17.72 -4.09
CA VAL A 102 -1.37 17.45 -3.90
C VAL A 102 -2.26 18.20 -4.90
N ASP A 103 -1.73 19.24 -5.54
CA ASP A 103 -2.46 20.01 -6.55
C ASP A 103 -1.99 19.69 -7.97
N SER A 104 -1.12 18.71 -8.13
CA SER A 104 -0.57 18.35 -9.43
C SER A 104 -1.61 17.66 -10.31
N MET A 105 -1.31 17.60 -11.61
CA MET A 105 -2.18 16.88 -12.55
C MET A 105 -2.31 15.39 -12.20
N PRO A 106 -1.22 14.68 -11.85
CA PRO A 106 -1.37 13.29 -11.41
C PRO A 106 -2.27 13.15 -10.19
N ALA A 107 -2.22 14.12 -9.26
CA ALA A 107 -3.07 14.07 -8.07
C ALA A 107 -4.55 14.21 -8.46
N ARG A 108 -4.84 15.17 -9.33
CA ARG A 108 -6.23 15.37 -9.78
C ARG A 108 -6.74 14.15 -10.54
N ALA A 109 -5.89 13.56 -11.39
CA ALA A 109 -6.27 12.35 -12.12
C ALA A 109 -6.54 11.19 -11.17
N ALA A 110 -5.69 11.02 -10.17
CA ALA A 110 -5.86 9.92 -9.21
C ALA A 110 -7.18 10.05 -8.45
N ARG A 111 -7.51 11.27 -8.01
CA ARG A 111 -8.79 11.52 -7.32
C ARG A 111 -9.97 11.23 -8.23
N ALA A 112 -9.89 11.68 -9.48
CA ALA A 112 -10.98 11.48 -10.43
C ALA A 112 -11.21 10.00 -10.72
N LEU A 113 -10.17 9.18 -10.64
CA LEU A 113 -10.27 7.75 -10.92
C LEU A 113 -10.55 6.91 -9.67
N GLY A 114 -10.70 7.55 -8.52
CA GLY A 114 -11.17 6.85 -7.33
C GLY A 114 -10.12 6.45 -6.32
N ALA A 115 -8.92 7.05 -6.37
CA ALA A 115 -7.90 6.75 -5.37
C ALA A 115 -8.45 7.05 -3.97
N ASP A 116 -8.22 6.15 -3.05
CA ASP A 116 -8.68 6.32 -1.67
C ASP A 116 -7.82 7.32 -0.91
N HIS A 117 -6.54 7.40 -1.26
CA HIS A 117 -5.61 8.35 -0.67
C HIS A 117 -4.69 8.89 -1.75
N VAL A 118 -4.38 10.17 -1.68
CA VAL A 118 -3.44 10.83 -2.60
C VAL A 118 -2.43 11.56 -1.73
N VAL A 119 -1.17 11.13 -1.77
CA VAL A 119 -0.13 11.64 -0.88
C VAL A 119 1.17 11.90 -1.64
N VAL A 120 2.02 12.74 -1.08
CA VAL A 120 3.39 12.87 -1.56
C VAL A 120 4.24 11.79 -0.91
N ALA A 121 5.40 11.49 -1.51
CA ALA A 121 6.24 10.38 -1.04
C ALA A 121 6.62 10.50 0.45
N ALA A 122 6.87 11.72 0.91
CA ALA A 122 7.27 11.94 2.30
C ALA A 122 6.17 11.53 3.29
N ASP A 123 4.91 11.57 2.87
CA ASP A 123 3.78 11.26 3.74
C ASP A 123 3.31 9.81 3.60
N LEU A 124 3.87 9.05 2.68
CA LEU A 124 3.42 7.69 2.43
C LEU A 124 3.56 6.76 3.65
N PRO A 125 4.70 6.75 4.36
CA PRO A 125 4.82 5.87 5.52
C PRO A 125 3.74 6.13 6.57
N ASP A 126 3.49 7.39 6.90
CA ASP A 126 2.45 7.73 7.88
C ASP A 126 1.07 7.34 7.39
N CYS A 127 0.81 7.51 6.10
CA CYS A 127 -0.46 7.13 5.51
C CYS A 127 -0.71 5.64 5.66
N LEU A 128 0.28 4.81 5.33
CA LEU A 128 0.15 3.37 5.42
C LEU A 128 -0.01 2.91 6.88
N GLU A 129 0.72 3.51 7.80
CA GLU A 129 0.59 3.17 9.21
C GLU A 129 -0.81 3.52 9.74
N ARG A 130 -1.37 4.63 9.26
CA ARG A 130 -2.72 5.01 9.63
C ARG A 130 -3.76 4.03 9.07
N ILE A 131 -3.57 3.60 7.82
CA ILE A 131 -4.46 2.61 7.22
C ILE A 131 -4.37 1.30 8.01
N ALA A 132 -3.16 0.89 8.39
CA ALA A 132 -2.96 -0.32 9.18
C ALA A 132 -3.64 -0.22 10.54
N ALA A 133 -3.52 0.92 11.20
CA ALA A 133 -4.15 1.14 12.49
C ALA A 133 -5.68 1.11 12.40
N ASP A 134 -6.23 1.71 11.33
CA ASP A 134 -7.67 1.71 11.12
C ASP A 134 -8.18 0.30 10.83
N ALA A 135 -7.43 -0.47 10.05
CA ALA A 135 -7.80 -1.85 9.75
C ALA A 135 -7.78 -2.70 11.03
N GLU A 136 -6.79 -2.50 11.89
CA GLU A 136 -6.71 -3.19 13.17
C GLU A 136 -7.90 -2.83 14.06
N ALA A 137 -8.26 -1.55 14.13
CA ALA A 137 -9.39 -1.11 14.92
C ALA A 137 -10.69 -1.73 14.44
N ARG A 138 -10.87 -1.85 13.12
CA ARG A 138 -12.06 -2.50 12.56
C ARG A 138 -12.11 -3.98 12.90
N HIS A 139 -10.97 -4.64 12.96
CA HIS A 139 -10.94 -6.07 13.29
C HIS A 139 -11.25 -6.36 14.75
N ARG A 140 -11.16 -5.36 15.61
CA ARG A 140 -11.51 -5.54 17.03
C ARG A 140 -13.00 -5.50 17.27
N HIS A 141 -13.76 -5.06 16.31
CA HIS A 141 -15.21 -4.99 16.40
C HIS A 141 -15.84 -6.02 15.49
#